data_839b0176c99e5746ab3bab82ad8de243
#
_entry.id   839b0176c99e5746ab3bab82ad8de243
#
_cell.length_a   1.000
_cell.length_b   1.000
_cell.length_c   1.000
_cell.angle_alpha   90.00
_cell.angle_beta   90.00
_cell.angle_gamma   90.00
#
_symmetry.space_group_name_H-M   'P 1'
#
loop_
_entity.id
_entity.type
_entity.pdbx_description
1 polymer ?
#
loop_
_entity_poly.entity_id
_entity_poly.type
_entity_poly.pdbx_seq_one_letter_code
_entity_poly.pdbx_strand_id
1 'polypeptide(L)'
;SDLDLVWQWNHNPNNNNWSLTDRAGWLRLTTGSKATSILNARNTLTQRTFGPTCSGKIKMDISGMKNGDYAGLAAFSYNYGYIAVKKEGTAAKLVMVDAHNNQAEDADKPRVAASVDCKSDIVYLKEDFNFAGGDKVTFYYSFDGSTWTQLGDPMQLSYELKHFMGSKFAIFNYATKSTGGYADFDYFRVTDKLTGTDAPEAKDHAASLSGTEEISGVINSEATVKVTMDALIGEGHTDLKASLSIPSGMDVKDVTFNSDAITGETSWDFKNGHLVLQAAGKDLAFKAADQLFATVTLKMTGYADKDTTVNVSA
;
A
#
# COMPACT_ATOMS: atom_id res chain seq x y z
N SER A 1 -15.20 7.34 1.18
CA SER A 1 -14.83 5.93 1.02
C SER A 1 -14.56 5.36 2.39
N ASP A 2 -15.01 4.15 2.61
CA ASP A 2 -14.90 3.47 3.89
C ASP A 2 -13.75 2.46 3.83
N LEU A 3 -13.26 2.06 5.01
CA LEU A 3 -12.29 0.97 5.11
C LEU A 3 -12.97 -0.35 4.71
N ASP A 4 -12.24 -1.22 4.02
CA ASP A 4 -12.72 -2.55 3.67
C ASP A 4 -13.06 -3.37 4.92
N LEU A 5 -14.02 -4.30 4.79
CA LEU A 5 -14.52 -5.12 5.90
C LEU A 5 -13.48 -6.07 6.53
N VAL A 6 -12.35 -6.27 5.88
CA VAL A 6 -11.22 -7.05 6.42
C VAL A 6 -10.51 -6.34 7.58
N TRP A 7 -10.66 -5.03 7.68
CA TRP A 7 -10.02 -4.22 8.70
C TRP A 7 -10.83 -4.17 10.00
N GLN A 8 -10.12 -4.18 11.10
CA GLN A 8 -10.69 -4.09 12.45
C GLN A 8 -9.87 -3.12 13.30
N TRP A 9 -10.53 -2.18 13.93
CA TRP A 9 -9.90 -1.34 14.94
C TRP A 9 -9.63 -2.15 16.21
N ASN A 10 -8.42 -2.03 16.77
CA ASN A 10 -8.09 -2.69 18.04
C ASN A 10 -8.87 -2.11 19.23
N HIS A 11 -9.09 -0.80 19.24
CA HIS A 11 -9.95 -0.07 20.16
C HIS A 11 -11.01 0.69 19.38
N ASN A 12 -12.04 1.19 20.08
CA ASN A 12 -12.97 2.14 19.45
C ASN A 12 -12.19 3.32 18.88
N PRO A 13 -12.22 3.59 17.58
CA PRO A 13 -11.40 4.63 16.98
C PRO A 13 -11.90 6.02 17.37
N ASN A 14 -10.99 6.96 17.43
CA ASN A 14 -11.37 8.37 17.38
C ASN A 14 -11.40 8.80 15.91
N ASN A 15 -12.59 9.04 15.38
CA ASN A 15 -12.79 9.35 13.96
C ASN A 15 -12.18 10.70 13.53
N ASN A 16 -11.82 11.57 14.46
CA ASN A 16 -11.09 12.80 14.16
C ASN A 16 -9.58 12.57 13.94
N ASN A 17 -9.10 11.36 14.16
CA ASN A 17 -7.68 11.02 14.12
C ASN A 17 -7.31 9.99 13.05
N TRP A 18 -8.18 9.79 12.07
CA TRP A 18 -7.86 9.04 10.85
C TRP A 18 -8.64 9.58 9.66
N SER A 19 -8.11 9.44 8.47
CA SER A 19 -8.74 9.94 7.24
C SER A 19 -8.27 9.16 6.02
N LEU A 20 -9.18 8.92 5.08
CA LEU A 20 -8.91 8.42 3.73
C LEU A 20 -8.96 9.54 2.67
N THR A 21 -9.22 10.78 3.10
CA THR A 21 -9.47 11.91 2.20
C THR A 21 -8.50 13.08 2.38
N ASP A 22 -7.83 13.19 3.54
CA ASP A 22 -6.84 14.26 3.79
C ASP A 22 -5.65 14.21 2.83
N ARG A 23 -5.35 13.01 2.35
CA ARG A 23 -4.42 12.77 1.25
C ARG A 23 -5.03 11.70 0.35
N ALA A 24 -5.34 12.05 -0.87
CA ALA A 24 -5.97 11.13 -1.82
C ALA A 24 -5.13 9.85 -2.01
N GLY A 25 -5.77 8.69 -1.90
CA GLY A 25 -5.12 7.38 -2.03
C GLY A 25 -4.34 6.89 -0.82
N TRP A 26 -4.31 7.66 0.29
CA TRP A 26 -3.57 7.30 1.50
C TRP A 26 -4.49 7.22 2.73
N LEU A 27 -4.18 6.29 3.62
CA LEU A 27 -4.72 6.30 4.97
C LEU A 27 -3.85 7.19 5.86
N ARG A 28 -4.40 8.26 6.40
CA ARG A 28 -3.74 9.07 7.43
C ARG A 28 -4.13 8.59 8.82
N LEU A 29 -3.13 8.34 9.67
CA LEU A 29 -3.33 8.13 11.10
C LEU A 29 -2.67 9.28 11.87
N THR A 30 -3.48 10.04 12.62
CA THR A 30 -3.01 11.18 13.44
C THR A 30 -2.98 10.78 14.91
N THR A 31 -1.95 11.16 15.64
CA THR A 31 -1.85 10.88 17.06
C THR A 31 -2.77 11.82 17.86
N GLY A 32 -3.81 11.28 18.47
CA GLY A 32 -4.81 12.02 19.25
C GLY A 32 -4.64 11.92 20.77
N SER A 33 -3.87 10.93 21.23
CA SER A 33 -3.57 10.70 22.65
C SER A 33 -2.16 10.12 22.77
N LYS A 34 -1.55 10.32 23.95
CA LYS A 34 -0.28 9.65 24.27
C LYS A 34 -0.53 8.21 24.67
N ALA A 35 0.38 7.33 24.26
CA ALA A 35 0.40 5.93 24.64
C ALA A 35 1.83 5.52 24.99
N THR A 36 1.96 4.55 25.87
CA THR A 36 3.26 4.01 26.29
C THR A 36 3.65 2.78 25.48
N SER A 37 2.68 2.14 24.84
CA SER A 37 2.89 1.00 23.95
C SER A 37 1.80 0.90 22.89
N ILE A 38 2.00 0.03 21.93
CA ILE A 38 1.00 -0.27 20.88
C ILE A 38 -0.28 -0.86 21.48
N LEU A 39 -0.21 -1.56 22.63
CA LEU A 39 -1.39 -2.13 23.29
C LEU A 39 -2.40 -1.05 23.72
N ASN A 40 -1.90 0.12 24.08
CA ASN A 40 -2.71 1.27 24.50
C ASN A 40 -2.92 2.30 23.39
N ALA A 41 -2.35 2.05 22.20
CA ALA A 41 -2.45 2.96 21.07
C ALA A 41 -3.86 2.90 20.46
N ARG A 42 -4.57 4.04 20.50
CA ARG A 42 -5.86 4.19 19.81
C ARG A 42 -5.61 4.30 18.30
N ASN A 43 -6.59 3.97 17.50
CA ASN A 43 -6.50 3.98 16.03
C ASN A 43 -5.43 3.03 15.47
N THR A 44 -5.20 1.90 16.15
CA THR A 44 -4.44 0.77 15.63
C THR A 44 -5.37 -0.08 14.76
N LEU A 45 -5.05 -0.19 13.48
CA LEU A 45 -5.86 -0.87 12.48
C LEU A 45 -5.29 -2.25 12.20
N THR A 46 -6.10 -3.30 12.40
CA THR A 46 -5.63 -4.69 12.35
C THR A 46 -6.30 -5.49 11.25
N GLN A 47 -5.57 -6.48 10.73
CA GLN A 47 -6.07 -7.49 9.80
C GLN A 47 -5.58 -8.87 10.24
N ARG A 48 -6.36 -9.92 9.95
CA ARG A 48 -6.00 -11.31 10.29
C ARG A 48 -4.82 -11.80 9.47
N THR A 49 -3.93 -12.54 10.10
CA THR A 49 -2.94 -13.38 9.46
C THR A 49 -3.56 -14.70 9.00
N PHE A 50 -2.85 -15.44 8.17
CA PHE A 50 -3.25 -16.78 7.74
C PHE A 50 -2.02 -17.68 7.61
N GLY A 51 -2.22 -18.98 7.74
CA GLY A 51 -1.16 -19.98 7.64
C GLY A 51 -1.11 -20.70 6.29
N PRO A 52 -0.03 -21.46 6.05
CA PRO A 52 1.12 -21.75 6.93
C PRO A 52 2.12 -20.59 7.01
N THR A 53 2.15 -19.71 6.02
CA THR A 53 2.98 -18.52 5.93
C THR A 53 2.17 -17.34 5.41
N CYS A 54 2.50 -16.15 5.84
CA CYS A 54 1.99 -14.93 5.23
C CYS A 54 2.95 -13.77 5.46
N SER A 55 2.90 -12.80 4.57
CA SER A 55 3.70 -11.59 4.64
C SER A 55 2.80 -10.38 4.42
N GLY A 56 3.01 -9.33 5.19
CA GLY A 56 2.36 -8.04 5.03
C GLY A 56 3.38 -6.95 4.78
N LYS A 57 3.12 -6.06 3.82
CA LYS A 57 3.96 -4.89 3.55
C LYS A 57 3.16 -3.61 3.41
N ILE A 58 3.79 -2.52 3.85
CA ILE A 58 3.26 -1.16 3.76
C ILE A 58 4.27 -0.23 3.10
N LYS A 59 3.75 0.83 2.48
CA LYS A 59 4.50 2.03 2.13
C LYS A 59 3.97 3.18 2.99
N MET A 60 4.87 3.91 3.62
CA MET A 60 4.55 4.93 4.61
C MET A 60 5.32 6.21 4.36
N ASP A 61 4.65 7.36 4.53
CA ASP A 61 5.23 8.69 4.55
C ASP A 61 5.23 9.21 6.00
N ILE A 62 6.43 9.53 6.49
CA ILE A 62 6.68 9.92 7.87
C ILE A 62 6.89 11.44 8.05
N SER A 63 6.76 12.23 7.00
CA SER A 63 7.04 13.67 7.00
C SER A 63 6.18 14.44 8.02
N GLY A 64 5.00 13.93 8.36
CA GLY A 64 4.08 14.51 9.34
C GLY A 64 4.31 14.08 10.79
N MET A 65 5.23 13.15 11.06
CA MET A 65 5.50 12.66 12.41
C MET A 65 6.19 13.71 13.29
N LYS A 66 5.83 13.72 14.56
CA LYS A 66 6.42 14.60 15.60
C LYS A 66 7.35 13.83 16.52
N ASN A 67 8.19 14.59 17.24
CA ASN A 67 9.10 14.02 18.24
C ASN A 67 8.39 13.15 19.27
N GLY A 68 8.79 11.89 19.34
CA GLY A 68 8.22 10.88 20.21
C GLY A 68 7.12 10.01 19.56
N ASP A 69 6.81 10.24 18.29
CA ASP A 69 5.88 9.38 17.54
C ASP A 69 6.56 8.08 17.10
N TYR A 70 5.76 7.00 17.08
CA TYR A 70 6.08 5.71 16.51
C TYR A 70 5.01 5.35 15.49
N ALA A 71 5.40 5.06 14.27
CA ALA A 71 4.48 4.61 13.23
C ALA A 71 5.06 3.41 12.47
N GLY A 72 4.24 2.43 12.15
CA GLY A 72 4.75 1.24 11.45
C GLY A 72 3.79 0.08 11.34
N LEU A 73 4.39 -1.11 11.27
CA LEU A 73 3.74 -2.40 11.05
C LEU A 73 4.09 -3.38 12.19
N ALA A 74 3.10 -4.08 12.72
CA ALA A 74 3.27 -4.93 13.88
C ALA A 74 2.66 -6.32 13.72
N ALA A 75 3.38 -7.32 14.23
CA ALA A 75 2.84 -8.61 14.62
C ALA A 75 2.12 -8.43 15.96
N PHE A 76 0.80 -8.23 15.89
CA PHE A 76 0.00 -7.75 16.99
C PHE A 76 -0.73 -8.87 17.71
N SER A 77 -0.39 -9.04 18.97
CA SER A 77 -1.13 -9.77 19.99
C SER A 77 -0.76 -9.20 21.36
N TYR A 78 -1.05 -9.88 22.47
CA TYR A 78 -0.56 -9.46 23.79
C TYR A 78 0.99 -9.44 23.85
N ASN A 79 1.62 -10.50 23.37
CA ASN A 79 3.05 -10.59 23.13
C ASN A 79 3.27 -10.13 21.68
N TYR A 80 3.75 -8.94 21.50
CA TYR A 80 3.86 -8.28 20.21
C TYR A 80 5.30 -7.98 19.81
N GLY A 81 5.50 -7.75 18.56
CA GLY A 81 6.68 -7.10 18.02
C GLY A 81 6.31 -6.22 16.84
N TYR A 82 7.18 -5.29 16.51
CA TYR A 82 6.93 -4.43 15.38
C TYR A 82 8.21 -3.87 14.76
N ILE A 83 8.08 -3.46 13.51
CA ILE A 83 9.02 -2.57 12.86
C ILE A 83 8.35 -1.20 12.67
N ALA A 84 9.03 -0.13 13.07
CA ALA A 84 8.47 1.21 13.03
C ALA A 84 9.53 2.26 12.76
N VAL A 85 9.08 3.43 12.31
CA VAL A 85 9.86 4.66 12.44
C VAL A 85 9.57 5.30 13.80
N LYS A 86 10.62 5.61 14.52
CA LYS A 86 10.61 6.41 15.73
C LYS A 86 11.14 7.80 15.40
N LYS A 87 10.36 8.84 15.70
CA LYS A 87 10.80 10.23 15.52
C LYS A 87 11.51 10.74 16.78
N GLU A 88 12.76 11.21 16.64
CA GLU A 88 13.59 11.74 17.72
C GLU A 88 14.07 13.15 17.37
N GLY A 89 13.34 14.16 17.83
CA GLY A 89 13.58 15.54 17.42
C GLY A 89 13.36 15.72 15.92
N THR A 90 14.39 16.11 15.19
CA THR A 90 14.40 16.21 13.72
C THR A 90 14.86 14.91 13.05
N ALA A 91 15.51 14.02 13.78
CA ALA A 91 15.96 12.73 13.28
C ALA A 91 14.86 11.67 13.32
N ALA A 92 15.01 10.63 12.51
CA ALA A 92 14.17 9.46 12.52
C ALA A 92 15.00 8.17 12.53
N LYS A 93 14.54 7.16 13.23
CA LYS A 93 15.16 5.83 13.26
C LYS A 93 14.14 4.76 12.91
N LEU A 94 14.57 3.79 12.15
CA LEU A 94 13.88 2.52 12.05
C LEU A 94 14.23 1.69 13.28
N VAL A 95 13.22 1.17 13.96
CA VAL A 95 13.38 0.35 15.16
C VAL A 95 12.61 -0.94 15.02
N MET A 96 13.20 -2.04 15.45
CA MET A 96 12.50 -3.30 15.70
C MET A 96 12.31 -3.44 17.20
N VAL A 97 11.06 -3.63 17.61
CA VAL A 97 10.70 -3.87 19.01
C VAL A 97 10.27 -5.31 19.17
N ASP A 98 10.85 -5.97 20.16
CA ASP A 98 10.54 -7.33 20.54
C ASP A 98 9.99 -7.36 21.97
N ALA A 99 8.68 -7.58 22.07
CA ALA A 99 7.95 -7.73 23.31
C ALA A 99 7.29 -9.13 23.43
N HIS A 100 7.92 -10.16 22.87
CA HIS A 100 7.39 -11.53 22.88
C HIS A 100 7.27 -12.15 24.27
N ASN A 101 8.08 -11.70 25.23
CA ASN A 101 8.00 -12.08 26.64
C ASN A 101 7.40 -10.94 27.49
N ASN A 102 6.36 -10.31 26.97
CA ASN A 102 5.77 -9.16 27.60
C ASN A 102 5.12 -9.53 28.93
N GLN A 103 5.87 -9.36 30.01
CA GLN A 103 5.33 -9.48 31.36
C GLN A 103 4.51 -8.23 31.69
N ALA A 104 3.47 -8.38 32.51
CA ALA A 104 2.54 -7.29 32.82
C ALA A 104 3.24 -6.01 33.34
N GLU A 105 4.37 -6.14 34.00
CA GLU A 105 5.14 -5.03 34.54
C GLU A 105 5.96 -4.28 33.49
N ASP A 106 6.30 -4.94 32.35
CA ASP A 106 7.09 -4.39 31.26
C ASP A 106 6.28 -4.05 30.02
N ALA A 107 4.96 -4.34 30.03
CA ALA A 107 4.07 -4.16 28.90
C ALA A 107 4.07 -2.74 28.31
N ASP A 108 4.37 -1.76 29.13
CA ASP A 108 4.35 -0.33 28.76
C ASP A 108 5.71 0.21 28.29
N LYS A 109 6.75 -0.62 28.26
CA LYS A 109 8.10 -0.21 27.88
C LYS A 109 8.60 -1.02 26.68
N PRO A 110 8.37 -0.53 25.46
CA PRO A 110 8.85 -1.21 24.27
C PRO A 110 10.35 -1.42 24.31
N ARG A 111 10.80 -2.66 24.16
CA ARG A 111 12.22 -3.01 24.13
C ARG A 111 12.69 -2.97 22.67
N VAL A 112 13.52 -1.98 22.34
CA VAL A 112 14.17 -1.89 21.04
C VAL A 112 15.25 -2.96 20.96
N ALA A 113 15.05 -3.96 20.09
CA ALA A 113 16.00 -5.06 19.84
C ALA A 113 17.03 -4.68 18.77
N ALA A 114 16.62 -3.88 17.77
CA ALA A 114 17.49 -3.40 16.71
C ALA A 114 17.07 -2.02 16.23
N SER A 115 18.02 -1.23 15.73
CA SER A 115 17.72 0.07 15.15
C SER A 115 18.75 0.49 14.10
N VAL A 116 18.31 1.27 13.11
CA VAL A 116 19.13 1.92 12.09
C VAL A 116 18.59 3.32 11.82
N ASP A 117 19.42 4.20 11.27
CA ASP A 117 18.96 5.54 10.89
C ASP A 117 17.99 5.47 9.71
N CYS A 118 16.89 6.20 9.82
CA CYS A 118 15.93 6.35 8.74
C CYS A 118 16.38 7.50 7.82
N LYS A 119 16.67 7.18 6.57
CA LYS A 119 17.31 8.10 5.61
C LYS A 119 16.32 8.77 4.65
N SER A 120 15.02 8.43 4.75
CA SER A 120 13.99 8.88 3.81
C SER A 120 12.69 9.14 4.55
N ASP A 121 11.91 10.10 4.06
CA ASP A 121 10.55 10.31 4.54
C ASP A 121 9.57 9.28 3.98
N ILE A 122 9.91 8.63 2.86
CA ILE A 122 9.17 7.47 2.34
C ILE A 122 9.90 6.20 2.76
N VAL A 123 9.18 5.32 3.44
CA VAL A 123 9.71 4.07 4.00
C VAL A 123 8.77 2.91 3.67
N TYR A 124 9.35 1.79 3.36
CA TYR A 124 8.63 0.54 3.16
C TYR A 124 8.96 -0.40 4.30
N LEU A 125 7.92 -0.95 4.93
CA LEU A 125 8.05 -1.91 6.03
C LEU A 125 7.34 -3.21 5.67
N LYS A 126 7.89 -4.33 6.15
CA LYS A 126 7.38 -5.66 5.86
C LYS A 126 7.56 -6.56 7.06
N GLU A 127 6.62 -7.46 7.26
CA GLU A 127 6.69 -8.54 8.25
C GLU A 127 6.29 -9.87 7.64
N ASP A 128 7.11 -10.89 7.91
CA ASP A 128 6.93 -12.26 7.43
C ASP A 128 6.56 -13.17 8.59
N PHE A 129 5.37 -13.74 8.56
CA PHE A 129 4.92 -14.76 9.52
C PHE A 129 5.19 -16.14 8.99
N ASN A 130 5.90 -16.97 9.75
CA ASN A 130 6.16 -18.37 9.45
C ASN A 130 5.62 -19.26 10.57
N PHE A 131 4.36 -19.66 10.46
CA PHE A 131 3.71 -20.54 11.42
C PHE A 131 4.16 -22.00 11.26
N ALA A 132 4.51 -22.43 10.04
CA ALA A 132 5.06 -23.78 9.79
C ALA A 132 6.50 -23.92 10.27
N GLY A 133 7.25 -22.81 10.32
CA GLY A 133 8.66 -22.75 10.72
C GLY A 133 8.88 -22.43 12.20
N GLY A 134 7.97 -22.81 13.09
CA GLY A 134 8.10 -22.64 14.53
C GLY A 134 7.52 -21.34 15.08
N ASP A 135 6.45 -20.83 14.46
CA ASP A 135 5.71 -19.64 14.91
C ASP A 135 6.60 -18.42 15.11
N LYS A 136 7.22 -17.94 14.03
CA LYS A 136 8.12 -16.79 14.06
C LYS A 136 7.62 -15.67 13.14
N VAL A 137 7.99 -14.44 13.48
CA VAL A 137 7.87 -13.27 12.60
C VAL A 137 9.23 -12.63 12.40
N THR A 138 9.52 -12.24 11.17
CA THR A 138 10.75 -11.52 10.76
C THR A 138 10.37 -10.18 10.16
N PHE A 139 11.10 -9.12 10.52
CA PHE A 139 10.83 -7.75 10.11
C PHE A 139 11.87 -7.25 9.12
N TYR A 140 11.40 -6.52 8.11
CA TYR A 140 12.25 -5.96 7.06
C TYR A 140 11.87 -4.51 6.77
N TYR A 141 12.84 -3.75 6.32
CA TYR A 141 12.64 -2.40 5.78
C TYR A 141 13.25 -2.26 4.39
N SER A 142 12.77 -1.26 3.67
CA SER A 142 13.33 -0.84 2.39
C SER A 142 13.15 0.67 2.22
N PHE A 143 14.03 1.31 1.43
CA PHE A 143 13.90 2.71 1.03
C PHE A 143 13.51 2.86 -0.45
N ASP A 144 13.52 1.76 -1.20
CA ASP A 144 13.19 1.74 -2.64
C ASP A 144 11.96 0.85 -2.96
N GLY A 145 11.43 0.15 -1.94
CA GLY A 145 10.30 -0.78 -2.07
C GLY A 145 10.64 -2.12 -2.72
N SER A 146 11.91 -2.33 -3.11
CA SER A 146 12.36 -3.54 -3.81
C SER A 146 13.49 -4.28 -3.11
N THR A 147 14.41 -3.56 -2.50
CA THR A 147 15.55 -4.13 -1.77
C THR A 147 15.22 -4.21 -0.28
N TRP A 148 15.01 -5.41 0.23
CA TRP A 148 14.60 -5.63 1.61
C TRP A 148 15.78 -5.99 2.51
N THR A 149 15.88 -5.30 3.63
CA THR A 149 16.90 -5.54 4.66
C THR A 149 16.21 -5.96 5.94
N GLN A 150 16.59 -7.11 6.49
CA GLN A 150 16.11 -7.58 7.78
C GLN A 150 16.59 -6.63 8.89
N LEU A 151 15.70 -6.33 9.84
CA LEU A 151 16.02 -5.57 11.03
C LEU A 151 15.73 -6.40 12.29
N GLY A 152 16.77 -6.71 13.02
CA GLY A 152 16.70 -7.59 14.21
C GLY A 152 16.60 -9.07 13.87
N ASP A 153 16.56 -9.89 14.92
CA ASP A 153 16.39 -11.33 14.79
C ASP A 153 14.91 -11.72 14.66
N PRO A 154 14.59 -12.88 14.07
CA PRO A 154 13.22 -13.40 14.05
C PRO A 154 12.64 -13.50 15.46
N MET A 155 11.50 -12.91 15.70
CA MET A 155 10.80 -12.94 16.98
C MET A 155 9.91 -14.18 17.10
N GLN A 156 9.92 -14.84 18.25
CA GLN A 156 9.02 -15.93 18.57
C GLN A 156 7.61 -15.39 18.80
N LEU A 157 6.63 -15.94 18.09
CA LEU A 157 5.21 -15.69 18.35
C LEU A 157 4.73 -16.60 19.50
N SER A 158 3.82 -16.11 20.29
CA SER A 158 3.17 -16.88 21.34
C SER A 158 1.70 -16.52 21.46
N TYR A 159 0.91 -17.50 21.89
CA TYR A 159 -0.49 -17.33 22.18
C TYR A 159 -0.70 -17.08 23.67
N GLU A 160 -1.46 -16.04 23.98
CA GLU A 160 -1.79 -15.68 25.36
C GLU A 160 -3.30 -15.63 25.57
N LEU A 161 -3.77 -16.28 26.62
CA LEU A 161 -5.19 -16.28 26.97
C LEU A 161 -5.74 -14.88 27.29
N LYS A 162 -4.88 -13.96 27.70
CA LYS A 162 -5.28 -12.57 28.04
C LYS A 162 -5.88 -11.80 26.84
N HIS A 163 -5.43 -12.07 25.62
CA HIS A 163 -5.97 -11.46 24.42
C HIS A 163 -6.89 -12.38 23.63
N PHE A 164 -6.87 -13.67 23.91
CA PHE A 164 -7.70 -14.72 23.27
C PHE A 164 -7.85 -14.54 21.75
N MET A 165 -6.75 -14.20 21.09
CA MET A 165 -6.68 -13.99 19.65
C MET A 165 -5.33 -14.42 19.12
N GLY A 166 -5.27 -14.91 17.88
CA GLY A 166 -4.02 -15.13 17.17
C GLY A 166 -3.32 -13.82 16.83
N SER A 167 -2.07 -13.91 16.41
CA SER A 167 -1.33 -12.76 15.91
C SER A 167 -2.04 -12.14 14.69
N LYS A 168 -2.03 -10.83 14.60
CA LYS A 168 -2.60 -10.05 13.49
C LYS A 168 -1.54 -9.14 12.90
N PHE A 169 -1.69 -8.78 11.65
CA PHE A 169 -1.08 -7.56 11.10
C PHE A 169 -1.69 -6.35 11.78
N ALA A 170 -0.88 -5.34 12.10
CA ALA A 170 -1.39 -4.07 12.60
C ALA A 170 -0.62 -2.88 12.03
N ILE A 171 -1.37 -1.91 11.52
CA ILE A 171 -0.87 -0.60 11.13
C ILE A 171 -1.17 0.37 12.27
N PHE A 172 -0.17 1.16 12.68
CA PHE A 172 -0.31 2.03 13.84
C PHE A 172 0.49 3.33 13.71
N ASN A 173 0.04 4.34 14.44
CA ASN A 173 0.77 5.55 14.75
C ASN A 173 0.41 6.01 16.16
N TYR A 174 1.37 6.10 17.08
CA TYR A 174 1.11 6.60 18.42
C TYR A 174 2.20 7.57 18.90
N ALA A 175 1.82 8.47 19.79
CA ALA A 175 2.68 9.47 20.38
C ALA A 175 3.08 9.10 21.80
N THR A 176 4.34 9.28 22.15
CA THR A 176 4.83 9.16 23.54
C THR A 176 5.01 10.52 24.24
N LYS A 177 5.15 11.60 23.46
CA LYS A 177 5.45 12.95 23.98
C LYS A 177 4.32 13.94 23.71
N SER A 178 4.08 14.27 22.44
CA SER A 178 3.09 15.27 22.03
C SER A 178 2.22 14.72 20.92
N THR A 179 0.94 15.06 20.93
CA THR A 179 -0.04 14.63 19.95
C THR A 179 -0.06 15.52 18.70
N GLY A 180 -0.83 15.10 17.68
CA GLY A 180 -1.04 15.83 16.43
C GLY A 180 0.06 15.61 15.39
N GLY A 181 0.95 14.64 15.58
CA GLY A 181 1.77 14.09 14.49
C GLY A 181 0.97 13.08 13.70
N TYR A 182 1.30 12.89 12.43
CA TYR A 182 0.62 11.91 11.58
C TYR A 182 1.61 11.15 10.70
N ALA A 183 1.21 9.95 10.32
CA ALA A 183 1.84 9.15 9.29
C ALA A 183 0.79 8.78 8.25
N ASP A 184 1.19 8.77 6.98
CA ASP A 184 0.36 8.41 5.85
C ASP A 184 0.79 7.03 5.33
N PHE A 185 -0.19 6.16 5.06
CA PHE A 185 0.02 4.81 4.57
C PHE A 185 -0.62 4.69 3.19
N ASP A 186 0.20 4.41 2.16
CA ASP A 186 -0.23 4.31 0.77
C ASP A 186 -1.00 3.02 0.53
N TYR A 187 -0.41 1.90 0.96
CA TYR A 187 -1.03 0.59 0.80
C TYR A 187 -0.66 -0.36 1.95
N PHE A 188 -1.48 -1.39 2.08
CA PHE A 188 -1.14 -2.62 2.77
C PHE A 188 -1.35 -3.78 1.81
N ARG A 189 -0.30 -4.55 1.55
CA ARG A 189 -0.35 -5.71 0.65
C ARG A 189 0.02 -6.98 1.39
N VAL A 190 -0.72 -8.04 1.12
CA VAL A 190 -0.57 -9.34 1.77
C VAL A 190 -0.29 -10.41 0.73
N THR A 191 0.62 -11.33 1.05
CA THR A 191 0.93 -12.51 0.24
C THR A 191 1.14 -13.73 1.14
N ASP A 192 1.08 -14.93 0.58
CA ASP A 192 1.45 -16.20 1.23
C ASP A 192 2.96 -16.51 1.15
N LYS A 193 3.73 -15.64 0.48
CA LYS A 193 5.16 -15.81 0.23
C LYS A 193 6.00 -15.08 1.26
N LEU A 194 7.06 -15.75 1.73
CA LEU A 194 8.06 -15.13 2.59
C LEU A 194 9.17 -14.46 1.76
N THR A 195 9.80 -13.44 2.33
CA THR A 195 10.93 -12.74 1.70
C THR A 195 12.06 -13.71 1.38
N GLY A 196 12.52 -13.68 0.13
CA GLY A 196 13.63 -14.52 -0.33
C GLY A 196 13.27 -15.97 -0.67
N THR A 197 12.00 -16.39 -0.56
CA THR A 197 11.59 -17.76 -0.89
C THR A 197 11.14 -17.95 -2.34
N ASP A 198 10.87 -16.85 -3.05
CA ASP A 198 10.42 -16.86 -4.44
C ASP A 198 11.29 -15.98 -5.34
N ALA A 199 10.99 -16.01 -6.64
CA ALA A 199 11.54 -15.07 -7.61
C ALA A 199 11.47 -13.62 -7.09
N PRO A 200 12.40 -12.73 -7.46
CA PRO A 200 12.46 -11.37 -6.95
C PRO A 200 11.08 -10.72 -7.00
N GLU A 201 10.65 -10.15 -5.86
CA GLU A 201 9.39 -9.41 -5.82
C GLU A 201 9.37 -8.39 -6.97
N ALA A 202 8.26 -8.35 -7.67
CA ALA A 202 8.05 -7.30 -8.65
C ALA A 202 8.31 -5.96 -7.97
N LYS A 203 9.23 -5.18 -8.51
CA LYS A 203 9.56 -3.86 -7.98
C LYS A 203 8.27 -3.05 -7.88
N ASP A 204 8.03 -2.43 -6.73
CA ASP A 204 6.93 -1.49 -6.55
C ASP A 204 7.22 -0.23 -7.39
N HIS A 205 6.81 -0.27 -8.63
CA HIS A 205 6.82 0.91 -9.48
C HIS A 205 5.43 1.52 -9.46
N ALA A 206 5.35 2.76 -9.03
CA ALA A 206 4.15 3.55 -9.21
C ALA A 206 4.03 3.84 -10.71
N ALA A 207 3.16 3.10 -11.39
CA ALA A 207 2.69 3.46 -12.70
C ALA A 207 1.37 4.19 -12.52
N SER A 208 1.29 5.41 -12.96
CA SER A 208 0.03 6.13 -13.12
C SER A 208 -0.25 6.31 -14.60
N LEU A 209 -1.52 6.12 -14.97
CA LEU A 209 -2.00 6.40 -16.31
C LEU A 209 -2.84 7.66 -16.20
N SER A 210 -2.62 8.61 -17.09
CA SER A 210 -3.50 9.76 -17.26
C SER A 210 -4.21 9.70 -18.60
N GLY A 211 -5.32 10.36 -18.68
CA GLY A 211 -6.09 10.55 -19.89
C GLY A 211 -7.30 11.38 -19.53
N THR A 212 -7.21 12.69 -19.71
CA THR A 212 -8.35 13.60 -19.64
C THR A 212 -8.40 14.33 -20.98
N GLU A 213 -9.29 13.90 -21.84
CA GLU A 213 -9.65 14.68 -23.03
C GLU A 213 -11.15 14.96 -22.93
N GLU A 214 -11.53 16.20 -23.21
CA GLU A 214 -12.93 16.56 -23.40
C GLU A 214 -13.39 15.96 -24.73
N ILE A 215 -14.35 15.06 -24.68
CA ILE A 215 -14.90 14.40 -25.86
C ILE A 215 -16.27 15.01 -26.12
N SER A 216 -16.43 15.67 -27.25
CA SER A 216 -17.72 16.10 -27.74
C SER A 216 -18.03 15.46 -29.08
N GLY A 217 -19.28 15.07 -29.29
CA GLY A 217 -19.68 14.45 -30.53
C GLY A 217 -21.19 14.26 -30.63
N VAL A 218 -21.67 13.99 -31.83
CA VAL A 218 -23.06 13.61 -32.10
C VAL A 218 -23.21 12.11 -32.13
N ILE A 219 -24.40 11.57 -31.86
CA ILE A 219 -24.70 10.16 -31.95
C ILE A 219 -24.20 9.57 -33.28
N ASN A 220 -23.53 8.43 -33.23
CA ASN A 220 -22.81 7.73 -34.31
C ASN A 220 -21.50 8.40 -34.77
N SER A 221 -21.04 9.47 -34.15
CA SER A 221 -19.68 9.96 -34.37
C SER A 221 -18.67 9.12 -33.57
N GLU A 222 -17.41 9.24 -33.95
CA GLU A 222 -16.28 8.59 -33.27
C GLU A 222 -15.36 9.66 -32.66
N ALA A 223 -14.77 9.33 -31.54
CA ALA A 223 -13.76 10.14 -30.89
C ALA A 223 -12.62 9.23 -30.39
N THR A 224 -11.43 9.79 -30.28
CA THR A 224 -10.26 9.06 -29.79
C THR A 224 -9.78 9.63 -28.46
N VAL A 225 -9.42 8.75 -27.54
CA VAL A 225 -8.81 9.07 -26.25
C VAL A 225 -7.41 8.47 -26.21
N LYS A 226 -6.44 9.28 -25.83
CA LYS A 226 -5.09 8.82 -25.59
C LYS A 226 -4.93 8.45 -24.13
N VAL A 227 -4.40 7.26 -23.89
CA VAL A 227 -4.00 6.79 -22.57
C VAL A 227 -2.48 6.89 -22.51
N THR A 228 -1.96 7.70 -21.60
CA THR A 228 -0.52 7.96 -21.45
C THR A 228 -0.01 7.46 -20.11
N MET A 229 1.27 7.12 -20.04
CA MET A 229 1.96 6.76 -18.81
C MET A 229 2.54 8.02 -18.17
N ASP A 230 2.12 8.33 -16.95
CA ASP A 230 2.61 9.48 -16.18
C ASP A 230 3.85 9.14 -15.35
N ALA A 231 4.10 7.88 -15.10
CA ALA A 231 5.28 7.41 -14.39
C ALA A 231 6.14 6.51 -15.26
N LEU A 232 7.44 6.59 -15.08
CA LEU A 232 8.40 5.68 -15.70
C LEU A 232 8.23 4.29 -15.09
N ILE A 233 8.05 3.31 -15.95
CA ILE A 233 8.14 1.91 -15.57
C ILE A 233 9.60 1.49 -15.76
N GLY A 234 10.25 1.07 -14.67
CA GLY A 234 11.62 0.56 -14.73
C GLY A 234 11.73 -0.75 -15.49
N GLU A 235 12.97 -1.15 -15.79
CA GLU A 235 13.26 -2.42 -16.46
C GLU A 235 12.69 -3.63 -15.69
N GLY A 236 12.21 -4.65 -16.40
CA GLY A 236 11.82 -5.94 -15.86
C GLY A 236 10.31 -6.14 -15.63
N HIS A 237 9.45 -5.23 -16.08
CA HIS A 237 8.01 -5.47 -16.09
C HIS A 237 7.59 -6.28 -17.32
N THR A 238 6.87 -7.37 -17.05
CA THR A 238 6.37 -8.26 -18.10
C THR A 238 4.89 -8.07 -18.39
N ASP A 239 4.13 -7.51 -17.44
CA ASP A 239 2.69 -7.37 -17.55
C ASP A 239 2.23 -6.00 -17.04
N LEU A 240 1.36 -5.36 -17.83
CA LEU A 240 0.67 -4.13 -17.46
C LEU A 240 -0.82 -4.30 -17.72
N LYS A 241 -1.65 -3.96 -16.74
CA LYS A 241 -3.09 -3.98 -16.85
C LYS A 241 -3.66 -2.62 -16.42
N ALA A 242 -4.46 -2.03 -17.30
CA ALA A 242 -5.17 -0.79 -17.01
C ALA A 242 -6.67 -1.00 -17.11
N SER A 243 -7.45 -0.30 -16.30
CA SER A 243 -8.91 -0.34 -16.34
C SER A 243 -9.45 1.08 -16.43
N LEU A 244 -10.33 1.30 -17.42
CA LEU A 244 -10.97 2.58 -17.68
C LEU A 244 -12.48 2.43 -17.52
N SER A 245 -13.12 3.39 -16.86
CA SER A 245 -14.58 3.48 -16.82
C SER A 245 -15.05 4.31 -18.01
N ILE A 246 -15.83 3.70 -18.88
CA ILE A 246 -16.42 4.35 -20.06
C ILE A 246 -17.84 4.79 -19.71
N PRO A 247 -18.18 6.07 -19.90
CA PRO A 247 -19.51 6.58 -19.61
C PRO A 247 -20.63 5.91 -20.40
N SER A 248 -21.83 5.87 -19.82
CA SER A 248 -23.03 5.46 -20.55
C SER A 248 -23.25 6.34 -21.76
N GLY A 249 -23.65 5.73 -22.88
CA GLY A 249 -23.80 6.45 -24.16
C GLY A 249 -22.55 6.44 -25.03
N MET A 250 -21.52 5.67 -24.63
CA MET A 250 -20.33 5.41 -25.42
C MET A 250 -20.01 3.92 -25.43
N ASP A 251 -19.54 3.43 -26.56
CA ASP A 251 -19.00 2.08 -26.74
C ASP A 251 -17.55 2.16 -27.20
N VAL A 252 -16.75 1.17 -26.81
CA VAL A 252 -15.39 1.00 -27.31
C VAL A 252 -15.44 0.33 -28.68
N LYS A 253 -14.95 1.01 -29.72
CA LYS A 253 -14.88 0.49 -31.06
C LYS A 253 -13.58 -0.23 -31.33
N ASP A 254 -12.46 0.35 -30.88
CA ASP A 254 -11.12 -0.16 -31.13
C ASP A 254 -10.14 0.36 -30.10
N VAL A 255 -9.03 -0.38 -29.91
CA VAL A 255 -7.89 0.02 -29.11
C VAL A 255 -6.62 -0.28 -29.89
N THR A 256 -5.82 0.76 -30.09
CA THR A 256 -4.49 0.66 -30.71
C THR A 256 -3.41 0.90 -29.68
N PHE A 257 -2.62 -0.11 -29.36
CA PHE A 257 -1.49 -0.03 -28.43
C PHE A 257 -0.26 0.62 -29.11
N ASN A 258 0.57 1.26 -28.30
CA ASN A 258 1.83 1.85 -28.77
C ASN A 258 2.90 0.76 -29.00
N SER A 259 3.06 0.33 -30.23
CA SER A 259 4.02 -0.71 -30.63
C SER A 259 5.49 -0.31 -30.46
N ASP A 260 5.79 0.98 -30.31
CA ASP A 260 7.16 1.45 -30.07
C ASP A 260 7.60 1.21 -28.61
N ALA A 261 6.64 1.13 -27.69
CA ALA A 261 6.89 0.91 -26.27
C ALA A 261 6.48 -0.51 -25.81
N ILE A 262 5.60 -1.19 -26.54
CA ILE A 262 5.04 -2.49 -26.18
C ILE A 262 5.35 -3.49 -27.30
N THR A 263 6.27 -4.40 -27.02
CA THR A 263 6.73 -5.41 -28.00
C THR A 263 6.10 -6.80 -27.79
N GLY A 264 5.33 -6.96 -26.72
CA GLY A 264 4.67 -8.22 -26.36
C GLY A 264 3.23 -8.32 -26.83
N GLU A 265 2.51 -9.30 -26.27
CA GLU A 265 1.09 -9.50 -26.58
C GLU A 265 0.25 -8.39 -25.94
N THR A 266 -0.73 -7.90 -26.69
CA THR A 266 -1.69 -6.91 -26.22
C THR A 266 -3.10 -7.44 -26.39
N SER A 267 -3.96 -7.12 -25.45
CA SER A 267 -5.38 -7.43 -25.53
C SER A 267 -6.22 -6.37 -24.84
N TRP A 268 -7.49 -6.29 -25.21
CA TRP A 268 -8.44 -5.48 -24.50
C TRP A 268 -9.80 -6.18 -24.43
N ASP A 269 -10.56 -5.86 -23.39
CA ASP A 269 -11.93 -6.33 -23.19
C ASP A 269 -12.80 -5.17 -22.69
N PHE A 270 -13.99 -5.03 -23.26
CA PHE A 270 -14.94 -4.02 -22.84
C PHE A 270 -16.26 -4.68 -22.44
N LYS A 271 -16.61 -4.53 -21.17
CA LYS A 271 -17.83 -5.11 -20.61
C LYS A 271 -18.41 -4.26 -19.50
N ASN A 272 -19.73 -4.06 -19.55
CA ASN A 272 -20.47 -3.33 -18.51
C ASN A 272 -19.90 -1.93 -18.19
N GLY A 273 -19.46 -1.20 -19.21
CA GLY A 273 -18.87 0.14 -19.04
C GLY A 273 -17.42 0.15 -18.54
N HIS A 274 -16.77 -1.01 -18.42
CA HIS A 274 -15.36 -1.12 -18.06
C HIS A 274 -14.53 -1.63 -19.22
N LEU A 275 -13.53 -0.85 -19.61
CA LEU A 275 -12.52 -1.23 -20.58
C LEU A 275 -11.27 -1.67 -19.84
N VAL A 276 -10.82 -2.89 -20.06
CA VAL A 276 -9.57 -3.43 -19.56
C VAL A 276 -8.56 -3.49 -20.68
N LEU A 277 -7.41 -2.84 -20.51
CA LEU A 277 -6.27 -2.90 -21.42
C LEU A 277 -5.21 -3.78 -20.78
N GLN A 278 -4.61 -4.68 -21.54
CA GLN A 278 -3.55 -5.55 -21.05
C GLN A 278 -2.41 -5.61 -22.07
N ALA A 279 -1.20 -5.40 -21.60
CA ALA A 279 0.02 -5.64 -22.34
C ALA A 279 0.85 -6.67 -21.58
N ALA A 280 1.18 -7.78 -22.23
CA ALA A 280 1.96 -8.88 -21.68
C ALA A 280 3.15 -9.16 -22.58
N GLY A 281 4.29 -9.54 -22.01
CA GLY A 281 5.45 -9.94 -22.76
C GLY A 281 6.75 -9.28 -22.31
N LYS A 282 7.79 -9.39 -23.12
CA LYS A 282 9.14 -8.96 -22.75
C LYS A 282 9.28 -7.44 -22.84
N ASP A 283 9.83 -6.85 -21.78
CA ASP A 283 10.40 -5.51 -21.73
C ASP A 283 9.45 -4.38 -22.18
N LEU A 284 8.48 -4.05 -21.35
CA LEU A 284 7.71 -2.82 -21.51
C LEU A 284 8.64 -1.62 -21.31
N ALA A 285 8.93 -0.91 -22.38
CA ALA A 285 9.96 0.15 -22.41
C ALA A 285 9.35 1.54 -22.48
N PHE A 286 8.76 2.02 -21.37
CA PHE A 286 8.36 3.42 -21.24
C PHE A 286 9.56 4.26 -20.77
N LYS A 287 10.12 5.07 -21.67
CA LYS A 287 11.37 5.81 -21.44
C LYS A 287 11.18 7.24 -20.98
N ALA A 288 9.95 7.76 -21.02
CA ALA A 288 9.63 9.13 -20.63
C ALA A 288 8.24 9.19 -19.97
N ALA A 289 8.03 10.20 -19.12
CA ALA A 289 6.69 10.55 -18.66
C ALA A 289 5.80 10.98 -19.85
N ASP A 290 4.49 10.83 -19.71
CA ASP A 290 3.49 11.16 -20.75
C ASP A 290 3.64 10.36 -22.06
N GLN A 291 4.34 9.24 -22.04
CA GLN A 291 4.47 8.39 -23.21
C GLN A 291 3.16 7.68 -23.50
N LEU A 292 2.73 7.69 -24.78
CA LEU A 292 1.51 7.02 -25.21
C LEU A 292 1.55 5.51 -24.88
N PHE A 293 0.53 5.04 -24.16
CA PHE A 293 0.30 3.62 -23.91
C PHE A 293 -0.65 3.01 -24.94
N ALA A 294 -1.81 3.62 -25.12
CA ALA A 294 -2.81 3.19 -26.09
C ALA A 294 -3.69 4.35 -26.55
N THR A 295 -4.26 4.22 -27.74
CA THR A 295 -5.32 5.06 -28.26
C THR A 295 -6.62 4.27 -28.26
N VAL A 296 -7.64 4.77 -27.57
CA VAL A 296 -8.97 4.17 -27.50
C VAL A 296 -9.91 4.92 -28.43
N THR A 297 -10.52 4.22 -29.37
CA THR A 297 -11.56 4.79 -30.25
C THR A 297 -12.93 4.50 -29.64
N LEU A 298 -13.65 5.55 -29.28
CA LEU A 298 -15.00 5.48 -28.74
C LEU A 298 -16.02 5.84 -29.82
N LYS A 299 -17.17 5.16 -29.79
CA LYS A 299 -18.34 5.48 -30.60
C LYS A 299 -19.44 6.02 -29.70
N MET A 300 -20.01 7.16 -30.08
CA MET A 300 -21.17 7.75 -29.41
C MET A 300 -22.43 6.93 -29.74
N THR A 301 -23.06 6.30 -28.76
CA THR A 301 -24.24 5.43 -28.93
C THR A 301 -25.51 6.01 -28.32
N GLY A 302 -25.37 7.05 -27.51
CA GLY A 302 -26.47 7.71 -26.81
C GLY A 302 -26.10 9.10 -26.31
N TYR A 303 -27.03 9.71 -25.59
CA TYR A 303 -26.76 10.97 -24.91
C TYR A 303 -26.00 10.70 -23.61
N ALA A 304 -24.82 11.26 -23.45
CA ALA A 304 -24.20 11.41 -22.14
C ALA A 304 -24.82 12.65 -21.47
N ASP A 305 -25.46 12.44 -20.34
CA ASP A 305 -25.99 13.55 -19.54
C ASP A 305 -24.80 14.19 -18.82
N LYS A 306 -24.29 15.31 -19.35
CA LYS A 306 -23.17 16.15 -18.86
C LYS A 306 -21.75 15.63 -19.16
N ASP A 307 -20.81 16.57 -18.99
CA ASP A 307 -19.38 16.37 -19.07
C ASP A 307 -18.95 15.11 -18.31
N THR A 308 -18.63 14.07 -19.04
CA THR A 308 -18.25 12.78 -18.48
C THR A 308 -16.74 12.64 -18.61
N THR A 309 -16.07 12.58 -17.48
CA THR A 309 -14.62 12.37 -17.42
C THR A 309 -14.34 10.87 -17.52
N VAL A 310 -13.50 10.47 -18.44
CA VAL A 310 -12.94 9.10 -18.46
C VAL A 310 -11.84 9.06 -17.41
N ASN A 311 -12.10 8.40 -16.29
CA ASN A 311 -11.09 8.21 -15.24
C ASN A 311 -10.29 6.94 -15.53
N VAL A 312 -8.98 7.09 -15.56
CA VAL A 312 -8.04 5.98 -15.69
C VAL A 312 -7.49 5.63 -14.31
N SER A 313 -7.64 4.37 -13.89
CA SER A 313 -6.97 3.83 -12.70
C SER A 313 -6.10 2.66 -13.11
N ALA A 314 -4.85 2.65 -12.72
CA ALA A 314 -3.93 1.51 -12.89
C ALA A 314 -3.93 0.62 -11.65
#